data_59503e5ed4b528f00626c5cf14665db6
#
_entry.id   59503e5ed4b528f00626c5cf14665db6
#
_cell.length_a   1.000
_cell.length_b   1.000
_cell.length_c   1.000
_cell.angle_alpha   90.00
_cell.angle_beta   90.00
_cell.angle_gamma   90.00
#
_symmetry.space_group_name_H-M   'P 1'
#
loop_
_entity.id
_entity.type
_entity.pdbx_description
1 polymer ?
#
loop_
_entity_poly.entity_id
_entity_poly.type
_entity_poly.pdbx_seq_one_letter_code
_entity_poly.pdbx_strand_id
1 'polypeptide(L)'
;MSRLNRRQVLLASAPLALTLSGFPGTRGFADPAPARFGEPHPFDFGVLQQTAKSLAARSYAPTKAPAPGVVDKIDFDAAQHIKFRANRQLFGDGPGPFPGRLFHIDKFNLLPVEINVLSGGTARRVIYSPEDFD
;
A
#
# COMPACT_ATOMS: atom_id res chain seq x y z
N MET A 1 30.40 52.39 -13.33
CA MET A 1 30.23 50.94 -13.14
C MET A 1 28.76 50.63 -12.77
N SER A 2 27.96 50.34 -13.78
CA SER A 2 26.51 50.08 -13.61
C SER A 2 26.29 48.61 -13.27
N ARG A 3 25.67 48.32 -12.10
CA ARG A 3 25.34 46.95 -11.68
C ARG A 3 24.05 46.53 -12.38
N LEU A 4 24.14 45.51 -13.23
CA LEU A 4 22.97 44.88 -13.84
C LEU A 4 22.10 44.23 -12.79
N ASN A 5 20.82 44.62 -12.77
CA ASN A 5 19.82 44.11 -11.82
C ASN A 5 19.23 42.80 -12.36
N ARG A 6 19.00 41.82 -11.47
CA ARG A 6 18.50 40.45 -11.78
C ARG A 6 17.21 40.39 -12.62
N ARG A 7 16.46 41.49 -12.70
CA ARG A 7 15.23 41.60 -13.50
C ARG A 7 15.46 41.85 -15.00
N GLN A 8 16.66 42.25 -15.41
CA GLN A 8 16.96 42.57 -16.83
C GLN A 8 17.51 41.36 -17.62
N VAL A 9 17.82 40.25 -16.96
CA VAL A 9 18.33 39.02 -17.61
C VAL A 9 17.21 38.14 -18.19
N LEU A 10 15.94 38.37 -17.84
CA LEU A 10 14.81 37.52 -18.24
C LEU A 10 14.10 37.97 -19.53
N LEU A 11 14.57 39.02 -20.23
CA LEU A 11 13.91 39.55 -21.43
C LEU A 11 14.63 39.28 -22.75
N ALA A 12 15.68 38.46 -22.76
CA ALA A 12 16.46 38.19 -23.98
C ALA A 12 16.62 36.68 -24.25
N SER A 13 15.54 35.89 -24.20
CA SER A 13 15.56 34.53 -24.73
C SER A 13 14.41 34.35 -25.72
N ALA A 14 14.75 34.53 -27.01
CA ALA A 14 13.92 34.10 -28.13
C ALA A 14 13.77 32.56 -28.10
N PRO A 15 12.58 31.99 -28.38
CA PRO A 15 12.43 30.56 -28.44
C PRO A 15 13.03 30.01 -29.73
N LEU A 16 14.14 29.30 -29.63
CA LEU A 16 14.63 28.44 -30.71
C LEU A 16 13.78 27.15 -30.66
N ALA A 17 12.82 27.06 -31.56
CA ALA A 17 12.02 25.85 -31.74
C ALA A 17 12.89 24.74 -32.34
N LEU A 18 13.45 23.87 -31.51
CA LEU A 18 14.04 22.61 -31.95
C LEU A 18 12.91 21.54 -31.98
N THR A 19 12.45 21.25 -33.20
CA THR A 19 11.63 20.07 -33.46
C THR A 19 12.50 18.80 -33.30
N LEU A 20 12.53 18.19 -32.15
CA LEU A 20 13.06 16.83 -31.98
C LEU A 20 11.96 15.82 -32.33
N SER A 21 12.02 15.36 -33.58
CA SER A 21 11.29 14.17 -34.03
C SER A 21 11.88 12.92 -33.37
N GLY A 22 11.03 12.12 -32.75
CA GLY A 22 11.21 10.66 -32.60
C GLY A 22 12.19 10.18 -31.55
N PHE A 23 11.86 10.34 -30.27
CA PHE A 23 12.33 9.36 -29.27
C PHE A 23 11.27 8.25 -29.15
N PRO A 24 11.65 6.97 -29.38
CA PRO A 24 10.77 5.86 -29.06
C PRO A 24 10.49 5.91 -27.55
N GLY A 25 9.20 5.94 -27.20
CA GLY A 25 8.75 6.12 -25.83
C GLY A 25 9.53 5.24 -24.86
N THR A 26 10.21 5.89 -23.94
CA THR A 26 10.58 5.24 -22.68
C THR A 26 9.29 4.66 -22.12
N ARG A 27 9.19 3.32 -22.09
CA ARG A 27 8.20 2.63 -21.29
C ARG A 27 8.39 3.17 -19.88
N GLY A 28 7.60 4.15 -19.50
CA GLY A 28 7.52 4.60 -18.13
C GLY A 28 7.18 3.36 -17.32
N PHE A 29 8.10 2.93 -16.46
CA PHE A 29 7.73 2.03 -15.38
C PHE A 29 6.64 2.79 -14.65
N ALA A 30 5.40 2.29 -14.76
CA ALA A 30 4.29 2.87 -14.02
C ALA A 30 4.71 2.86 -12.55
N ASP A 31 4.73 4.03 -11.95
CA ASP A 31 5.02 4.16 -10.52
C ASP A 31 4.03 3.25 -9.79
N PRO A 32 4.50 2.28 -9.01
CA PRO A 32 3.60 1.31 -8.42
C PRO A 32 2.62 2.04 -7.51
N ALA A 33 1.34 1.86 -7.80
CA ALA A 33 0.29 2.48 -7.01
C ALA A 33 0.46 2.10 -5.51
N PRO A 34 0.27 3.04 -4.57
CA PRO A 34 0.42 2.78 -3.14
C PRO A 34 -0.56 1.70 -2.65
N ALA A 35 -0.33 1.16 -1.44
CA ALA A 35 -1.24 0.23 -0.80
C ALA A 35 -2.70 0.73 -0.88
N ARG A 36 -3.62 -0.17 -1.16
CA ARG A 36 -5.04 0.17 -1.29
C ARG A 36 -5.71 0.18 0.07
N PHE A 37 -6.52 1.19 0.31
CA PHE A 37 -7.27 1.34 1.56
C PHE A 37 -8.77 1.40 1.27
N GLY A 38 -9.54 0.80 2.17
CA GLY A 38 -11.00 0.95 2.20
C GLY A 38 -11.43 2.35 2.65
N GLU A 39 -12.75 2.54 2.66
CA GLU A 39 -13.36 3.78 3.14
C GLU A 39 -12.94 4.07 4.59
N PRO A 40 -12.66 5.34 4.91
CA PRO A 40 -12.32 5.74 6.26
C PRO A 40 -13.56 5.65 7.17
N HIS A 41 -13.38 5.18 8.39
CA HIS A 41 -14.44 5.19 9.41
C HIS A 41 -13.86 5.68 10.74
N PRO A 42 -14.67 6.34 11.58
CA PRO A 42 -14.22 6.79 12.89
C PRO A 42 -13.70 5.63 13.72
N PHE A 43 -12.60 5.85 14.42
CA PHE A 43 -12.03 4.89 15.33
C PHE A 43 -12.05 5.42 16.76
N ASP A 44 -12.60 4.62 17.65
CA ASP A 44 -12.58 4.82 19.10
C ASP A 44 -12.25 3.50 19.79
N PHE A 45 -11.33 3.53 20.74
CA PHE A 45 -10.90 2.35 21.46
C PHE A 45 -12.02 1.76 22.34
N GLY A 46 -12.91 2.58 22.88
CA GLY A 46 -14.08 2.14 23.62
C GLY A 46 -15.04 1.30 22.76
N VAL A 47 -15.26 1.70 21.52
CA VAL A 47 -16.05 0.94 20.54
C VAL A 47 -15.39 -0.40 20.23
N LEU A 48 -14.06 -0.43 20.08
CA LEU A 48 -13.31 -1.68 19.88
C LEU A 48 -13.48 -2.63 21.08
N GLN A 49 -13.35 -2.11 22.30
CA GLN A 49 -13.58 -2.90 23.53
C GLN A 49 -15.01 -3.44 23.60
N GLN A 50 -16.01 -2.62 23.25
CA GLN A 50 -17.42 -3.05 23.23
C GLN A 50 -17.65 -4.16 22.22
N THR A 51 -17.04 -4.03 21.02
CA THR A 51 -17.09 -5.06 19.99
C THR A 51 -16.45 -6.36 20.49
N ALA A 52 -15.28 -6.31 21.11
CA ALA A 52 -14.61 -7.47 21.68
C ALA A 52 -15.48 -8.15 22.76
N LYS A 53 -16.11 -7.37 23.67
CA LYS A 53 -17.03 -7.91 24.69
C LYS A 53 -18.24 -8.58 24.06
N SER A 54 -18.83 -7.99 23.02
CA SER A 54 -19.98 -8.59 22.34
C SER A 54 -19.62 -9.86 21.57
N LEU A 55 -18.41 -9.95 21.03
CA LEU A 55 -17.90 -11.17 20.41
C LEU A 55 -17.64 -12.28 21.46
N ALA A 56 -17.05 -11.92 22.60
CA ALA A 56 -16.80 -12.86 23.69
C ALA A 56 -18.09 -13.43 24.31
N ALA A 57 -19.21 -12.72 24.21
CA ALA A 57 -20.52 -13.19 24.70
C ALA A 57 -21.23 -14.15 23.72
N ARG A 58 -20.69 -14.38 22.54
CA ARG A 58 -21.27 -15.28 21.52
C ARG A 58 -20.52 -16.62 21.51
N SER A 59 -21.22 -17.67 21.06
CA SER A 59 -20.54 -18.92 20.74
C SER A 59 -19.49 -18.71 19.67
N TYR A 60 -18.33 -19.33 19.83
CA TYR A 60 -17.25 -19.24 18.83
C TYR A 60 -17.72 -19.80 17.49
N ALA A 61 -17.56 -18.99 16.45
CA ALA A 61 -17.76 -19.38 15.07
C ALA A 61 -16.40 -19.31 14.34
N PRO A 62 -15.83 -20.43 13.90
CA PRO A 62 -14.54 -20.44 13.24
C PRO A 62 -14.59 -19.65 11.92
N THR A 63 -13.60 -18.80 11.71
CA THR A 63 -13.39 -18.14 10.43
C THR A 63 -13.02 -19.17 9.38
N LYS A 64 -13.67 -19.11 8.22
CA LYS A 64 -13.34 -20.00 7.09
C LYS A 64 -12.19 -19.43 6.29
N ALA A 65 -11.29 -20.29 5.85
CA ALA A 65 -10.26 -19.92 4.90
C ALA A 65 -10.90 -19.47 3.57
N PRO A 66 -10.49 -18.33 3.00
CA PRO A 66 -10.91 -17.95 1.66
C PRO A 66 -10.29 -18.90 0.64
N ALA A 67 -11.05 -19.28 -0.39
CA ALA A 67 -10.59 -20.11 -1.51
C ALA A 67 -9.74 -21.35 -1.06
N PRO A 68 -10.26 -22.26 -0.24
CA PRO A 68 -9.47 -23.34 0.36
C PRO A 68 -8.76 -24.20 -0.70
N GLY A 69 -9.38 -24.47 -1.85
CA GLY A 69 -8.76 -25.23 -2.95
C GLY A 69 -7.54 -24.57 -3.60
N VAL A 70 -7.33 -23.27 -3.36
CA VAL A 70 -6.11 -22.54 -3.77
C VAL A 70 -5.10 -22.51 -2.63
N VAL A 71 -5.55 -22.15 -1.43
CA VAL A 71 -4.69 -22.00 -0.25
C VAL A 71 -4.01 -23.32 0.12
N ASP A 72 -4.70 -24.45 0.00
CA ASP A 72 -4.16 -25.79 0.26
C ASP A 72 -2.99 -26.17 -0.67
N LYS A 73 -2.87 -25.52 -1.82
CA LYS A 73 -1.76 -25.73 -2.76
C LYS A 73 -0.53 -24.88 -2.45
N ILE A 74 -0.66 -23.89 -1.58
CA ILE A 74 0.44 -23.04 -1.15
C ILE A 74 1.14 -23.77 0.00
N ASP A 75 2.07 -24.64 -0.35
CA ASP A 75 2.92 -25.33 0.61
C ASP A 75 4.07 -24.44 1.07
N PHE A 76 4.99 -25.00 1.85
CA PHE A 76 6.11 -24.24 2.41
C PHE A 76 6.99 -23.65 1.30
N ASP A 77 7.30 -24.41 0.25
CA ASP A 77 8.15 -23.95 -0.83
C ASP A 77 7.47 -22.84 -1.65
N ALA A 78 6.20 -23.04 -2.01
CA ALA A 78 5.41 -22.02 -2.69
C ALA A 78 5.30 -20.73 -1.86
N ALA A 79 5.04 -20.83 -0.54
CA ALA A 79 4.96 -19.68 0.36
C ALA A 79 6.28 -18.90 0.42
N GLN A 80 7.45 -19.59 0.31
CA GLN A 80 8.75 -18.91 0.27
C GLN A 80 8.96 -18.08 -1.01
N HIS A 81 8.27 -18.39 -2.09
CA HIS A 81 8.37 -17.67 -3.36
C HIS A 81 7.39 -16.51 -3.46
N ILE A 82 6.30 -16.51 -2.71
CA ILE A 82 5.36 -15.38 -2.66
C ILE A 82 5.95 -14.26 -1.80
N LYS A 83 6.41 -13.19 -2.43
CA LYS A 83 7.05 -12.05 -1.76
C LYS A 83 6.18 -10.81 -1.81
N PHE A 84 5.99 -10.17 -0.66
CA PHE A 84 5.36 -8.85 -0.64
C PHE A 84 6.28 -7.81 -1.25
N ARG A 85 5.79 -7.05 -2.22
CA ARG A 85 6.57 -6.06 -2.96
C ARG A 85 7.06 -4.94 -2.06
N ALA A 86 8.34 -4.60 -2.15
CA ALA A 86 8.96 -3.57 -1.32
C ALA A 86 8.29 -2.19 -1.48
N ASN A 87 7.83 -1.87 -2.68
CA ASN A 87 7.15 -0.61 -3.01
C ASN A 87 5.66 -0.56 -2.58
N ARG A 88 5.14 -1.65 -1.99
CA ARG A 88 3.79 -1.75 -1.42
C ARG A 88 3.78 -1.73 0.10
N GLN A 89 4.94 -1.57 0.73
CA GLN A 89 5.06 -1.57 2.19
C GLN A 89 4.19 -0.47 2.82
N LEU A 90 3.54 -0.83 3.91
CA LEU A 90 2.87 0.17 4.74
C LEU A 90 3.95 0.97 5.48
N PHE A 91 3.81 2.29 5.50
CA PHE A 91 4.74 3.21 6.17
C PHE A 91 6.19 3.18 5.63
N GLY A 92 6.40 2.69 4.39
CA GLY A 92 7.72 2.62 3.77
C GLY A 92 8.42 3.98 3.66
N ASP A 93 7.65 5.02 3.34
CA ASP A 93 8.13 6.41 3.18
C ASP A 93 7.77 7.30 4.38
N GLY A 94 7.24 6.71 5.46
CA GLY A 94 6.79 7.44 6.63
C GLY A 94 7.92 7.76 7.62
N PRO A 95 7.67 8.62 8.61
CA PRO A 95 8.65 8.99 9.64
C PRO A 95 8.98 7.85 10.61
N GLY A 96 8.27 6.73 10.52
CA GLY A 96 8.48 5.57 11.39
C GLY A 96 9.64 4.68 10.91
N PRO A 97 10.39 4.09 11.84
CA PRO A 97 11.55 3.23 11.50
C PRO A 97 11.16 1.83 11.00
N PHE A 98 9.88 1.46 11.03
CA PHE A 98 9.43 0.09 10.77
C PHE A 98 8.38 0.04 9.65
N PRO A 99 8.78 -0.31 8.43
CA PRO A 99 7.82 -0.57 7.35
C PRO A 99 7.05 -1.86 7.62
N GLY A 100 5.73 -1.83 7.37
CA GLY A 100 4.86 -3.00 7.45
C GLY A 100 4.90 -3.80 6.16
N ARG A 101 5.12 -5.10 6.24
CA ARG A 101 4.99 -6.05 5.14
C ARG A 101 3.91 -7.07 5.47
N LEU A 102 3.18 -7.50 4.45
CA LEU A 102 2.15 -8.51 4.59
C LEU A 102 2.66 -9.87 4.12
N PHE A 103 2.14 -10.92 4.72
CA PHE A 103 2.36 -12.30 4.27
C PHE A 103 1.08 -12.84 3.66
N HIS A 104 1.23 -13.64 2.62
CA HIS A 104 0.12 -14.36 2.05
C HIS A 104 -0.28 -15.53 2.97
N ILE A 105 -1.57 -15.84 3.02
CA ILE A 105 -2.05 -17.05 3.69
C ILE A 105 -1.59 -18.30 2.92
N ASP A 106 -1.35 -19.37 3.62
CA ASP A 106 -0.89 -20.65 3.09
C ASP A 106 -1.59 -21.83 3.78
N LYS A 107 -1.24 -23.06 3.42
CA LYS A 107 -1.87 -24.25 4.02
C LYS A 107 -1.62 -24.41 5.52
N PHE A 108 -0.64 -23.70 6.09
CA PHE A 108 -0.34 -23.73 7.54
C PHE A 108 -0.97 -22.54 8.26
N ASN A 109 -1.19 -21.43 7.56
CA ASN A 109 -1.73 -20.18 8.06
C ASN A 109 -3.01 -19.83 7.28
N LEU A 110 -4.07 -20.55 7.58
CA LEU A 110 -5.34 -20.51 6.84
C LEU A 110 -6.21 -19.29 7.14
N LEU A 111 -5.98 -18.61 8.28
CA LEU A 111 -6.86 -17.55 8.73
C LEU A 111 -6.38 -16.18 8.25
N PRO A 112 -7.19 -15.47 7.47
CA PRO A 112 -6.88 -14.10 7.09
C PRO A 112 -6.95 -13.17 8.30
N VAL A 113 -6.05 -12.20 8.35
CA VAL A 113 -6.05 -11.12 9.34
C VAL A 113 -6.57 -9.84 8.69
N GLU A 114 -7.51 -9.18 9.36
CA GLU A 114 -7.95 -7.85 8.96
C GLU A 114 -7.03 -6.79 9.57
N ILE A 115 -6.41 -6.00 8.72
CA ILE A 115 -5.47 -4.96 9.12
C ILE A 115 -6.11 -3.59 8.87
N ASN A 116 -6.10 -2.75 9.89
CA ASN A 116 -6.56 -1.37 9.81
C ASN A 116 -5.42 -0.42 10.14
N VAL A 117 -5.23 0.59 9.30
CA VAL A 117 -4.31 1.69 9.57
C VAL A 117 -5.06 2.81 10.25
N LEU A 118 -4.55 3.26 11.40
CA LEU A 118 -5.14 4.31 12.21
C LEU A 118 -4.39 5.63 12.00
N SER A 119 -5.13 6.69 11.75
CA SER A 119 -4.59 8.04 11.63
C SER A 119 -5.64 9.08 12.00
N GLY A 120 -5.31 10.02 12.89
CA GLY A 120 -6.19 11.14 13.24
C GLY A 120 -7.58 10.72 13.72
N GLY A 121 -7.71 9.64 14.50
CA GLY A 121 -9.01 9.16 15.00
C GLY A 121 -9.85 8.42 13.92
N THR A 122 -9.22 8.05 12.83
CA THR A 122 -9.87 7.34 11.71
C THR A 122 -9.15 6.02 11.45
N ALA A 123 -9.89 4.97 11.15
CA ALA A 123 -9.38 3.68 10.70
C ALA A 123 -9.68 3.48 9.22
N ARG A 124 -8.73 2.92 8.49
CA ARG A 124 -8.89 2.49 7.09
C ARG A 124 -8.38 1.07 6.94
N ARG A 125 -9.22 0.19 6.44
CA ARG A 125 -8.85 -1.19 6.19
C ARG A 125 -7.85 -1.29 5.06
N VAL A 126 -6.80 -2.08 5.20
CA VAL A 126 -5.90 -2.45 4.11
C VAL A 126 -6.63 -3.46 3.21
N ILE A 127 -6.74 -3.14 1.93
CA ILE A 127 -7.40 -3.99 0.95
C ILE A 127 -6.37 -4.89 0.31
N TYR A 128 -6.56 -6.19 0.44
CA TYR A 128 -5.74 -7.20 -0.23
C TYR A 128 -5.82 -7.06 -1.76
N SER A 129 -4.68 -7.19 -2.40
CA SER A 129 -4.59 -7.36 -3.85
C SER A 129 -3.49 -8.37 -4.19
N PRO A 130 -3.72 -9.30 -5.13
CA PRO A 130 -2.67 -10.18 -5.60
C PRO A 130 -1.50 -9.42 -6.24
N GLU A 131 -1.74 -8.22 -6.74
CA GLU A 131 -0.71 -7.33 -7.30
C GLU A 131 0.29 -6.80 -6.25
N ASP A 132 0.00 -6.97 -4.97
CA ASP A 132 0.90 -6.58 -3.89
C ASP A 132 2.02 -7.61 -3.65
N PHE A 133 1.97 -8.72 -4.36
CA PHE A 133 2.92 -9.83 -4.24
C PHE A 133 3.59 -10.14 -5.59
N ASP A 134 4.82 -10.68 -5.52
CA ASP A 134 5.58 -11.26 -6.62
C ASP A 134 5.55 -12.79 -6.53
#